data_9e42db1b6b9c9931ab0307ed30ef50bc
#
_entry.id   9e42db1b6b9c9931ab0307ed30ef50bc
#
_cell.length_a   1.000
_cell.length_b   1.000
_cell.length_c   1.000
_cell.angle_alpha   90.00
_cell.angle_beta   90.00
_cell.angle_gamma   90.00
#
_symmetry.space_group_name_H-M   'P 1'
#
loop_
_entity.id
_entity.type
_entity.pdbx_description
1 polymer ?
#
loop_
_entity_poly.entity_id
_entity_poly.type
_entity_poly.pdbx_seq_one_letter_code
_entity_poly.pdbx_strand_id
1 'polypeptide(L)'
;MRWIISLLLAWPFLAQALTLQQYVAQPERYGPVVMLRHALAPGGGDPANFDVEDCSTQRNLNSVGRAQSQTLGQQLRAAGWKPEQVLSSPWCRCLETAELMNLGPVEAEAGLASFFEGHVDRTETLARLDEVLAGIDRPTLMVTHFVVISAVTGLGVGSGEAVVYNPETQQSWRLEIN
;
A
#
# COMPACT_ATOMS: atom_id res chain seq x y z
N MET A 1 42.62 -19.60 -36.66
CA MET A 1 41.24 -19.33 -36.28
C MET A 1 41.20 -18.88 -34.80
N ARG A 2 41.06 -17.58 -34.52
CA ARG A 2 41.05 -17.04 -33.13
C ARG A 2 39.58 -16.84 -32.75
N TRP A 3 39.11 -17.62 -31.77
CA TRP A 3 37.78 -17.50 -31.19
C TRP A 3 37.80 -16.31 -30.20
N ILE A 4 37.05 -15.26 -30.51
CA ILE A 4 36.81 -14.12 -29.59
C ILE A 4 35.63 -14.55 -28.74
N ILE A 5 35.88 -14.90 -27.47
CA ILE A 5 34.84 -15.11 -26.47
C ILE A 5 34.38 -13.71 -25.99
N SER A 6 33.25 -13.27 -26.48
CA SER A 6 32.58 -12.04 -25.95
C SER A 6 31.98 -12.38 -24.58
N LEU A 7 32.61 -11.92 -23.51
CA LEU A 7 32.01 -11.92 -22.17
C LEU A 7 30.90 -10.89 -22.14
N LEU A 8 29.66 -11.33 -22.17
CA LEU A 8 28.49 -10.51 -21.82
C LEU A 8 28.53 -10.26 -20.31
N LEU A 9 29.00 -9.08 -19.90
CA LEU A 9 28.85 -8.58 -18.53
C LEU A 9 27.38 -8.32 -18.28
N ALA A 10 26.69 -9.26 -17.62
CA ALA A 10 25.36 -9.02 -17.06
C ALA A 10 25.50 -8.01 -15.91
N TRP A 11 25.19 -6.74 -16.16
CA TRP A 11 25.09 -5.73 -15.13
C TRP A 11 23.89 -6.08 -14.26
N PRO A 12 24.05 -6.22 -12.92
CA PRO A 12 22.90 -6.41 -12.06
C PRO A 12 22.03 -5.15 -12.14
N PHE A 13 20.83 -5.29 -12.71
CA PHE A 13 19.78 -4.28 -12.56
C PHE A 13 19.43 -4.23 -11.06
N LEU A 14 20.03 -3.31 -10.32
CA LEU A 14 19.52 -2.90 -9.03
C LEU A 14 18.16 -2.28 -9.32
N ALA A 15 17.09 -2.94 -8.90
CA ALA A 15 15.75 -2.36 -8.94
C ALA A 15 15.78 -1.11 -8.05
N GLN A 16 15.94 0.06 -8.68
CA GLN A 16 15.88 1.33 -7.97
C GLN A 16 14.45 1.52 -7.48
N ALA A 17 14.30 1.85 -6.20
CA ALA A 17 13.01 2.24 -5.67
C ALA A 17 12.52 3.49 -6.42
N LEU A 18 11.23 3.57 -6.66
CA LEU A 18 10.58 4.68 -7.34
C LEU A 18 10.45 5.84 -6.36
N THR A 19 11.05 7.01 -6.67
CA THR A 19 10.83 8.20 -5.85
C THR A 19 9.45 8.79 -6.08
N LEU A 20 8.89 9.47 -5.07
CA LEU A 20 7.59 10.15 -5.20
C LEU A 20 7.59 11.17 -6.34
N GLN A 21 8.69 11.92 -6.54
CA GLN A 21 8.81 12.89 -7.62
C GLN A 21 8.78 12.24 -9.00
N GLN A 22 9.43 11.09 -9.17
CA GLN A 22 9.38 10.33 -10.44
C GLN A 22 7.98 9.80 -10.71
N TYR A 23 7.29 9.32 -9.67
CA TYR A 23 5.91 8.85 -9.79
C TYR A 23 4.96 9.97 -10.19
N VAL A 24 5.01 11.10 -9.50
CA VAL A 24 4.13 12.26 -9.77
C VAL A 24 4.39 12.87 -11.16
N ALA A 25 5.63 12.80 -11.66
CA ALA A 25 5.97 13.31 -12.98
C ALA A 25 5.46 12.43 -14.13
N GLN A 26 5.24 11.13 -13.92
CA GLN A 26 4.85 10.16 -14.95
C GLN A 26 3.90 9.08 -14.37
N PRO A 27 2.75 9.46 -13.80
CA PRO A 27 1.87 8.50 -13.12
C PRO A 27 1.31 7.43 -14.08
N GLU A 28 1.07 7.78 -15.34
CA GLU A 28 0.59 6.87 -16.40
C GLU A 28 1.56 5.74 -16.71
N ARG A 29 2.86 5.95 -16.46
CA ARG A 29 3.89 4.92 -16.65
C ARG A 29 3.85 3.84 -15.57
N TYR A 30 3.50 4.22 -14.34
CA TYR A 30 3.62 3.35 -13.17
C TYR A 30 2.29 2.77 -12.72
N GLY A 31 1.18 3.44 -13.03
CA GLY A 31 -0.17 2.99 -12.71
C GLY A 31 -0.86 3.82 -11.62
N PRO A 32 -2.19 3.69 -11.51
CA PRO A 32 -3.02 4.61 -10.73
C PRO A 32 -3.07 4.28 -9.23
N VAL A 33 -2.61 3.11 -8.79
CA VAL A 33 -2.82 2.64 -7.41
C VAL A 33 -1.58 2.84 -6.56
N VAL A 34 -1.73 3.52 -5.43
CA VAL A 34 -0.74 3.54 -4.35
C VAL A 34 -1.29 2.71 -3.19
N MET A 35 -0.68 1.55 -2.93
CA MET A 35 -0.98 0.70 -1.79
C MET A 35 -0.05 1.05 -0.64
N LEU A 36 -0.59 1.51 0.48
CA LEU A 36 0.14 1.90 1.68
C LEU A 36 -0.16 0.91 2.82
N ARG A 37 0.86 0.37 3.46
CA ARG A 37 0.65 -0.31 4.73
C ARG A 37 0.34 0.71 5.81
N HIS A 38 -0.68 0.44 6.62
CA HIS A 38 -1.03 1.28 7.78
C HIS A 38 0.21 1.70 8.58
N ALA A 39 0.16 2.88 9.18
CA ALA A 39 1.23 3.43 10.00
C ALA A 39 1.52 2.56 11.25
N LEU A 40 2.51 2.94 12.03
CA LEU A 40 2.99 2.15 13.15
C LEU A 40 1.89 1.87 14.19
N ALA A 41 1.50 0.60 14.27
CA ALA A 41 0.68 0.02 15.32
C ALA A 41 1.55 -1.04 16.02
N PRO A 42 2.06 -0.80 17.23
CA PRO A 42 2.98 -1.70 17.92
C PRO A 42 2.36 -3.06 18.23
N GLY A 43 3.19 -4.09 18.27
CA GLY A 43 2.77 -5.47 18.56
C GLY A 43 2.58 -6.31 17.29
N GLY A 44 2.11 -7.52 17.46
CA GLY A 44 1.81 -8.50 16.40
C GLY A 44 0.40 -9.06 16.60
N GLY A 45 -0.35 -9.18 15.50
CA GLY A 45 -1.73 -9.66 15.55
C GLY A 45 -2.73 -8.70 16.17
N ASP A 46 -3.96 -9.15 16.27
CA ASP A 46 -5.04 -8.47 17.00
C ASP A 46 -5.40 -9.28 18.27
N PRO A 47 -6.00 -8.69 19.31
CA PRO A 47 -6.43 -9.42 20.51
C PRO A 47 -7.41 -10.56 20.20
N ALA A 48 -7.46 -11.58 21.05
CA ALA A 48 -8.31 -12.75 20.83
C ALA A 48 -9.82 -12.46 20.80
N ASN A 49 -10.24 -11.32 21.37
CA ASN A 49 -11.62 -10.82 21.32
C ASN A 49 -11.84 -9.81 20.17
N PHE A 50 -11.08 -9.92 19.10
CA PHE A 50 -11.16 -9.03 17.95
C PHE A 50 -12.58 -8.90 17.42
N ASP A 51 -13.01 -7.64 17.23
CA ASP A 51 -14.21 -7.24 16.50
C ASP A 51 -13.85 -6.07 15.60
N VAL A 52 -14.17 -6.18 14.31
CA VAL A 52 -13.86 -5.15 13.32
C VAL A 52 -14.61 -3.84 13.58
N GLU A 53 -15.76 -3.91 14.24
CA GLU A 53 -16.62 -2.77 14.56
C GLU A 53 -16.23 -2.08 15.87
N ASP A 54 -15.39 -2.72 16.70
CA ASP A 54 -14.96 -2.19 18.00
C ASP A 54 -13.44 -1.98 18.04
N CYS A 55 -13.02 -0.73 17.84
CA CYS A 55 -11.60 -0.37 17.86
C CYS A 55 -10.91 -0.69 19.20
N SER A 56 -11.65 -0.81 20.32
CA SER A 56 -11.07 -1.15 21.62
C SER A 56 -10.58 -2.60 21.67
N THR A 57 -11.03 -3.44 20.77
CA THR A 57 -10.64 -4.85 20.62
C THR A 57 -9.56 -5.06 19.58
N GLN A 58 -9.01 -3.98 19.00
CA GLN A 58 -8.03 -4.04 17.93
C GLN A 58 -6.66 -3.51 18.35
N ARG A 59 -5.64 -3.93 17.62
CA ARG A 59 -4.31 -3.33 17.69
C ARG A 59 -4.33 -2.01 16.91
N ASN A 60 -4.16 -0.89 17.62
CA ASN A 60 -4.31 0.46 17.09
C ASN A 60 -2.98 1.20 16.92
N LEU A 61 -3.01 2.34 16.23
CA LEU A 61 -1.87 3.25 16.11
C LEU A 61 -1.46 3.76 17.50
N ASN A 62 -0.16 3.93 17.70
CA ASN A 62 0.36 4.74 18.81
C ASN A 62 0.58 6.19 18.36
N SER A 63 1.10 7.04 19.25
CA SER A 63 1.38 8.44 18.93
C SER A 63 2.40 8.60 17.79
N VAL A 64 3.37 7.71 17.67
CA VAL A 64 4.35 7.68 16.57
C VAL A 64 3.68 7.35 15.25
N GLY A 65 2.79 6.35 15.23
CA GLY A 65 2.04 6.00 14.03
C GLY A 65 1.10 7.11 13.56
N ARG A 66 0.46 7.82 14.49
CA ARG A 66 -0.37 8.99 14.17
C ARG A 66 0.46 10.11 13.54
N ALA A 67 1.61 10.45 14.13
CA ALA A 67 2.52 11.44 13.57
C ALA A 67 3.06 11.00 12.19
N GLN A 68 3.40 9.71 12.03
CA GLN A 68 3.81 9.14 10.75
C GLN A 68 2.73 9.33 9.69
N SER A 69 1.47 9.03 10.00
CA SER A 69 0.33 9.20 9.07
C SER A 69 0.20 10.66 8.60
N GLN A 70 0.25 11.60 9.53
CA GLN A 70 0.18 13.04 9.23
C GLN A 70 1.34 13.49 8.32
N THR A 71 2.57 13.03 8.62
CA THR A 71 3.75 13.34 7.82
C THR A 71 3.63 12.79 6.40
N LEU A 72 3.22 11.54 6.24
CA LEU A 72 3.00 10.92 4.93
C LEU A 72 2.00 11.72 4.09
N GLY A 73 0.87 12.11 4.68
CA GLY A 73 -0.11 12.94 3.98
C GLY A 73 0.44 14.32 3.58
N GLN A 74 1.26 14.94 4.43
CA GLN A 74 1.92 16.21 4.12
C GLN A 74 2.92 16.06 2.96
N GLN A 75 3.75 15.01 2.96
CA GLN A 75 4.74 14.75 1.90
C GLN A 75 4.07 14.49 0.55
N LEU A 76 3.00 13.68 0.52
CA LEU A 76 2.24 13.42 -0.71
C LEU A 76 1.62 14.71 -1.27
N ARG A 77 0.99 15.54 -0.42
CA ARG A 77 0.45 16.84 -0.85
C ARG A 77 1.53 17.81 -1.33
N ALA A 78 2.67 17.87 -0.62
CA ALA A 78 3.78 18.74 -1.00
C ALA A 78 4.39 18.36 -2.35
N ALA A 79 4.41 17.06 -2.67
CA ALA A 79 4.82 16.58 -3.99
C ALA A 79 3.77 16.80 -5.11
N GLY A 80 2.58 17.31 -4.76
CA GLY A 80 1.49 17.53 -5.71
C GLY A 80 0.65 16.30 -6.01
N TRP A 81 0.87 15.17 -5.33
CA TRP A 81 0.05 13.98 -5.52
C TRP A 81 -1.29 14.11 -4.76
N LYS A 82 -2.37 13.95 -5.50
CA LYS A 82 -3.74 14.00 -4.97
C LYS A 82 -4.50 12.79 -5.49
N PRO A 83 -4.84 11.82 -4.63
CA PRO A 83 -5.75 10.75 -5.02
C PRO A 83 -7.15 11.32 -5.27
N GLU A 84 -7.86 10.76 -6.24
CA GLU A 84 -9.28 11.03 -6.46
C GLU A 84 -10.16 10.11 -5.63
N GLN A 85 -9.58 9.00 -5.16
CA GLN A 85 -10.24 8.04 -4.28
C GLN A 85 -9.29 7.58 -3.18
N VAL A 86 -9.82 7.45 -1.96
CA VAL A 86 -9.10 6.90 -0.79
C VAL A 86 -9.90 5.73 -0.24
N LEU A 87 -9.37 4.52 -0.44
CA LEU A 87 -9.92 3.29 0.08
C LEU A 87 -9.10 2.80 1.28
N SER A 88 -9.75 2.25 2.27
CA SER A 88 -9.09 1.69 3.45
C SER A 88 -9.64 0.33 3.84
N SER A 89 -8.78 -0.54 4.32
CA SER A 89 -9.22 -1.68 5.11
C SER A 89 -10.15 -1.21 6.24
N PRO A 90 -11.19 -1.97 6.61
CA PRO A 90 -12.08 -1.62 7.72
C PRO A 90 -11.43 -1.68 9.10
N TRP A 91 -10.19 -2.15 9.23
CA TRP A 91 -9.44 -2.13 10.49
C TRP A 91 -9.15 -0.70 10.96
N CYS A 92 -9.38 -0.43 12.24
CA CYS A 92 -9.26 0.91 12.81
C CYS A 92 -7.89 1.56 12.57
N ARG A 93 -6.79 0.79 12.64
CA ARG A 93 -5.44 1.31 12.31
C ARG A 93 -5.27 1.77 10.86
N CYS A 94 -6.02 1.16 9.92
CA CYS A 94 -5.99 1.58 8.52
C CYS A 94 -6.86 2.81 8.29
N LEU A 95 -8.07 2.81 8.83
CA LEU A 95 -8.98 3.96 8.77
C LEU A 95 -8.32 5.19 9.40
N GLU A 96 -7.79 5.07 10.62
CA GLU A 96 -7.11 6.17 11.31
C GLU A 96 -5.86 6.65 10.53
N THR A 97 -5.10 5.73 9.89
CA THR A 97 -3.99 6.13 9.02
C THR A 97 -4.48 6.97 7.85
N ALA A 98 -5.49 6.51 7.11
CA ALA A 98 -6.04 7.20 5.94
C ALA A 98 -6.65 8.57 6.32
N GLU A 99 -7.40 8.64 7.40
CA GLU A 99 -8.01 9.87 7.91
C GLU A 99 -6.95 10.91 8.30
N LEU A 100 -5.91 10.50 9.05
CA LEU A 100 -4.82 11.39 9.48
C LEU A 100 -3.94 11.87 8.32
N MET A 101 -3.84 11.12 7.23
CA MET A 101 -3.19 11.57 5.99
C MET A 101 -3.94 12.74 5.36
N ASN A 102 -5.26 12.86 5.57
CA ASN A 102 -6.11 13.97 5.11
C ASN A 102 -5.96 14.26 3.60
N LEU A 103 -6.14 13.21 2.78
CA LEU A 103 -6.00 13.26 1.32
C LEU A 103 -7.34 13.21 0.57
N GLY A 104 -8.46 13.03 1.27
CA GLY A 104 -9.81 12.96 0.75
C GLY A 104 -10.74 12.17 1.67
N PRO A 105 -12.02 12.04 1.31
CA PRO A 105 -12.96 11.15 2.01
C PRO A 105 -12.45 9.71 2.00
N VAL A 106 -12.54 9.02 3.14
CA VAL A 106 -12.09 7.63 3.30
C VAL A 106 -13.29 6.70 3.20
N GLU A 107 -13.19 5.72 2.31
CA GLU A 107 -14.20 4.67 2.13
C GLU A 107 -13.63 3.33 2.59
N ALA A 108 -14.36 2.59 3.44
CA ALA A 108 -13.97 1.26 3.85
C ALA A 108 -14.20 0.25 2.71
N GLU A 109 -13.19 -0.59 2.43
CA GLU A 109 -13.24 -1.61 1.38
C GLU A 109 -12.81 -2.97 1.92
N ALA A 110 -13.72 -3.95 1.87
CA ALA A 110 -13.51 -5.28 2.41
C ALA A 110 -12.36 -6.04 1.72
N GLY A 111 -12.12 -5.79 0.43
CA GLY A 111 -10.99 -6.36 -0.31
C GLY A 111 -9.61 -5.93 0.22
N LEU A 112 -9.55 -4.91 1.08
CA LEU A 112 -8.32 -4.45 1.74
C LEU A 112 -8.15 -5.02 3.16
N ALA A 113 -9.07 -5.88 3.63
CA ALA A 113 -9.08 -6.47 4.97
C ALA A 113 -7.89 -7.39 5.22
N SER A 114 -7.45 -7.48 6.49
CA SER A 114 -6.35 -8.36 6.88
C SER A 114 -6.81 -9.81 7.03
N PHE A 115 -6.30 -10.69 6.21
CA PHE A 115 -6.45 -12.14 6.41
C PHE A 115 -5.33 -12.76 7.27
N PHE A 116 -4.49 -11.93 7.89
CA PHE A 116 -3.55 -12.38 8.91
C PHE A 116 -4.33 -12.87 10.12
N GLU A 117 -3.95 -14.04 10.66
CA GLU A 117 -4.64 -14.73 11.77
C GLU A 117 -6.06 -15.27 11.43
N GLY A 118 -6.51 -15.15 10.18
CA GLY A 118 -7.76 -15.79 9.74
C GLY A 118 -9.05 -15.08 10.17
N HIS A 119 -9.00 -13.80 10.54
CA HIS A 119 -10.21 -13.03 10.88
C HIS A 119 -11.17 -12.87 9.69
N VAL A 120 -10.62 -12.91 8.45
CA VAL A 120 -11.40 -12.96 7.20
C VAL A 120 -10.82 -14.03 6.27
N ASP A 121 -11.62 -14.55 5.35
CA ASP A 121 -11.14 -15.49 4.36
C ASP A 121 -10.24 -14.81 3.33
N ARG A 122 -9.05 -15.41 3.11
CA ARG A 122 -8.07 -14.86 2.17
C ARG A 122 -8.57 -14.87 0.73
N THR A 123 -9.26 -15.93 0.30
CA THR A 123 -9.72 -16.08 -1.08
C THR A 123 -10.81 -15.08 -1.41
N GLU A 124 -11.78 -14.92 -0.52
CA GLU A 124 -12.86 -13.95 -0.67
C GLU A 124 -12.32 -12.51 -0.65
N THR A 125 -11.41 -12.20 0.27
CA THR A 125 -10.78 -10.87 0.35
C THR A 125 -10.04 -10.51 -0.93
N LEU A 126 -9.23 -11.43 -1.47
CA LEU A 126 -8.47 -11.18 -2.69
C LEU A 126 -9.36 -11.15 -3.93
N ALA A 127 -10.40 -11.98 -4.01
CA ALA A 127 -11.38 -11.93 -5.12
C ALA A 127 -12.10 -10.58 -5.14
N ARG A 128 -12.51 -10.08 -3.96
CA ARG A 128 -13.09 -8.74 -3.85
C ARG A 128 -12.11 -7.64 -4.25
N LEU A 129 -10.85 -7.75 -3.86
CA LEU A 129 -9.82 -6.77 -4.24
C LEU A 129 -9.57 -6.78 -5.75
N ASP A 130 -9.55 -7.95 -6.38
CA ASP A 130 -9.40 -8.06 -7.84
C ASP A 130 -10.55 -7.36 -8.60
N GLU A 131 -11.79 -7.48 -8.11
CA GLU A 131 -12.93 -6.74 -8.66
C GLU A 131 -12.75 -5.21 -8.53
N VAL A 132 -12.29 -4.74 -7.36
CA VAL A 132 -12.02 -3.32 -7.12
C VAL A 132 -10.92 -2.82 -8.04
N LEU A 133 -9.80 -3.55 -8.12
CA LEU A 133 -8.64 -3.18 -8.95
C LEU A 133 -8.99 -3.12 -10.45
N ALA A 134 -9.84 -4.03 -10.92
CA ALA A 134 -10.32 -4.04 -12.30
C ALA A 134 -11.16 -2.80 -12.66
N GLY A 135 -11.76 -2.13 -11.68
CA GLY A 135 -12.55 -0.91 -11.85
C GLY A 135 -11.78 0.39 -11.63
N ILE A 136 -10.50 0.33 -11.26
CA ILE A 136 -9.70 1.54 -10.98
C ILE A 136 -9.21 2.19 -12.27
N ASP A 137 -9.71 3.37 -12.55
CA ASP A 137 -9.36 4.22 -13.72
C ASP A 137 -8.76 5.59 -13.32
N ARG A 138 -8.55 5.82 -12.04
CA ARG A 138 -8.13 7.11 -11.45
C ARG A 138 -7.10 6.94 -10.35
N PRO A 139 -6.32 8.00 -10.01
CA PRO A 139 -5.37 7.97 -8.89
C PRO A 139 -6.05 7.58 -7.59
N THR A 140 -5.70 6.42 -7.06
CA THR A 140 -6.32 5.81 -5.87
C THR A 140 -5.28 5.50 -4.80
N LEU A 141 -5.53 5.95 -3.57
CA LEU A 141 -4.81 5.51 -2.38
C LEU A 141 -5.55 4.33 -1.73
N MET A 142 -4.85 3.25 -1.48
CA MET A 142 -5.36 2.08 -0.74
C MET A 142 -4.55 1.88 0.54
N VAL A 143 -5.15 2.14 1.71
CA VAL A 143 -4.51 1.88 3.01
C VAL A 143 -4.90 0.50 3.49
N THR A 144 -3.91 -0.38 3.65
CA THR A 144 -4.14 -1.79 3.94
C THR A 144 -3.03 -2.41 4.79
N HIS A 145 -2.83 -3.71 4.70
CA HIS A 145 -1.94 -4.54 5.50
C HIS A 145 -0.83 -5.15 4.65
N PHE A 146 0.29 -5.50 5.29
CA PHE A 146 1.43 -6.12 4.58
C PHE A 146 1.04 -7.40 3.85
N VAL A 147 0.13 -8.22 4.42
CA VAL A 147 -0.31 -9.48 3.82
C VAL A 147 -1.07 -9.27 2.50
N VAL A 148 -1.87 -8.21 2.42
CA VAL A 148 -2.61 -7.85 1.20
C VAL A 148 -1.65 -7.31 0.14
N ILE A 149 -0.80 -6.34 0.50
CA ILE A 149 0.21 -5.78 -0.42
C ILE A 149 1.12 -6.89 -0.95
N SER A 150 1.63 -7.75 -0.07
CA SER A 150 2.50 -8.86 -0.49
C SER A 150 1.79 -9.87 -1.38
N ALA A 151 0.51 -10.14 -1.15
CA ALA A 151 -0.26 -11.07 -1.98
C ALA A 151 -0.49 -10.54 -3.41
N VAL A 152 -0.71 -9.22 -3.57
CA VAL A 152 -0.96 -8.57 -4.87
C VAL A 152 0.34 -8.28 -5.61
N THR A 153 1.36 -7.80 -4.91
CA THR A 153 2.56 -7.21 -5.54
C THR A 153 3.82 -8.08 -5.43
N GLY A 154 3.81 -9.11 -4.59
CA GLY A 154 5.00 -9.89 -4.22
C GLY A 154 6.01 -9.11 -3.34
N LEU A 155 5.73 -7.86 -2.98
CA LEU A 155 6.62 -7.00 -2.21
C LEU A 155 6.23 -6.96 -0.73
N GLY A 156 7.21 -7.13 0.16
CA GLY A 156 7.04 -6.89 1.59
C GLY A 156 7.24 -5.41 1.94
N VAL A 157 6.43 -4.85 2.82
CA VAL A 157 6.49 -3.43 3.24
C VAL A 157 6.43 -3.28 4.76
N GLY A 158 7.18 -2.31 5.28
CA GLY A 158 7.10 -1.84 6.65
C GLY A 158 5.90 -0.92 6.90
N SER A 159 5.66 -0.56 8.18
CA SER A 159 4.59 0.39 8.53
C SER A 159 4.82 1.75 7.89
N GLY A 160 3.82 2.28 7.18
CA GLY A 160 3.90 3.54 6.46
C GLY A 160 4.68 3.48 5.14
N GLU A 161 5.16 2.30 4.72
CA GLU A 161 5.75 2.13 3.39
C GLU A 161 4.68 1.85 2.34
N ALA A 162 4.97 2.24 1.11
CA ALA A 162 4.05 2.17 -0.01
C ALA A 162 4.62 1.46 -1.23
N VAL A 163 3.72 0.99 -2.07
CA VAL A 163 3.97 0.40 -3.39
C VAL A 163 3.04 1.07 -4.39
N VAL A 164 3.56 1.47 -5.54
CA VAL A 164 2.74 1.78 -6.71
C VAL A 164 2.42 0.46 -7.42
N TYR A 165 1.18 0.28 -7.80
CA TYR A 165 0.70 -0.89 -8.51
C TYR A 165 -0.08 -0.51 -9.75
N ASN A 166 0.19 -1.19 -10.86
CA ASN A 166 -0.56 -1.06 -12.10
C ASN A 166 -1.41 -2.32 -12.32
N PRO A 167 -2.74 -2.23 -12.18
CA PRO A 167 -3.62 -3.39 -12.35
C PRO A 167 -3.62 -3.99 -13.76
N GLU A 168 -3.42 -3.17 -14.80
CA GLU A 168 -3.41 -3.62 -16.19
C GLU A 168 -2.17 -4.46 -16.53
N THR A 169 -0.99 -3.99 -16.09
CA THR A 169 0.30 -4.66 -16.38
C THR A 169 0.74 -5.61 -15.28
N GLN A 170 0.08 -5.56 -14.11
CA GLN A 170 0.45 -6.28 -12.89
C GLN A 170 1.89 -5.97 -12.40
N GLN A 171 2.43 -4.83 -12.80
CA GLN A 171 3.73 -4.36 -12.35
C GLN A 171 3.61 -3.57 -11.06
N SER A 172 4.66 -3.62 -10.24
CA SER A 172 4.70 -2.93 -8.96
C SER A 172 6.09 -2.36 -8.66
N TRP A 173 6.13 -1.23 -7.96
CA TRP A 173 7.36 -0.52 -7.59
C TRP A 173 7.27 -0.05 -6.14
N ARG A 174 8.33 -0.27 -5.36
CA ARG A 174 8.43 0.37 -4.02
C ARG A 174 8.44 1.88 -4.21
N LEU A 175 7.58 2.58 -3.48
CA LEU A 175 7.49 4.03 -3.51
C LEU A 175 8.21 4.64 -2.30
N GLU A 176 9.24 5.43 -2.55
CA GLU A 176 9.93 6.24 -1.53
C GLU A 176 9.20 7.56 -1.36
N ILE A 177 8.56 7.75 -0.20
CA ILE A 177 7.87 8.96 0.22
C ILE A 177 8.81 9.70 1.18
N ASN A 178 9.60 10.67 0.65
CA ASN A 178 10.58 11.46 1.42
C ASN A 178 10.31 12.95 1.25
#